data_d98df5342bb6febc4270438604acce54
#
_entry.id   d98df5342bb6febc4270438604acce54
#
_cell.length_a   1.000
_cell.length_b   1.000
_cell.length_c   1.000
_cell.angle_alpha   90.00
_cell.angle_beta   90.00
_cell.angle_gamma   90.00
#
_symmetry.space_group_name_H-M   'P 1'
#
loop_
_entity.id
_entity.type
_entity.pdbx_description
1 polymer ?
#
loop_
_entity_poly.entity_id
_entity_poly.type
_entity_poly.pdbx_seq_one_letter_code
_entity_poly.pdbx_strand_id
1 'polypeptide(L)'
;MYRTVAFVCASSGIDLDDEKAVTARANDLTITFDTIDGVQHVFADGKDVSREIRTPETDRIVSKVSAYPDVRKALLRCQRHFAATRNVVAEGRDIGTVVFPQAEVKVFLTADPRERARRRVLQRLGDTQLDQTEIDVLVEKTLADIERRDDLDSHRAVAPLRAADDAYHIDSSSQSIEAMCDKICSLVKQVS
;
A
#
# COMPACT_ATOMS: atom_id res chain seq x y z
N MET A 1 -5.21 0.45 4.73
CA MET A 1 -6.68 0.64 4.66
C MET A 1 -7.33 -0.20 3.57
N TYR A 2 -7.02 -0.07 2.25
CA TYR A 2 -7.65 -0.91 1.20
C TYR A 2 -7.46 -2.41 1.43
N ARG A 3 -6.29 -2.84 1.86
CA ARG A 3 -6.02 -4.23 2.26
C ARG A 3 -6.91 -4.68 3.42
N THR A 4 -7.18 -3.79 4.36
CA THR A 4 -8.06 -4.07 5.50
C THR A 4 -9.49 -4.30 5.04
N VAL A 5 -10.01 -3.43 4.15
CA VAL A 5 -11.35 -3.63 3.56
C VAL A 5 -11.41 -4.94 2.79
N ALA A 6 -10.42 -5.21 1.92
CA ALA A 6 -10.39 -6.43 1.11
C ALA A 6 -10.37 -7.70 1.99
N PHE A 7 -9.52 -7.72 3.01
CA PHE A 7 -9.44 -8.83 3.96
C PHE A 7 -10.75 -9.03 4.73
N VAL A 8 -11.31 -7.94 5.28
CA VAL A 8 -12.54 -8.01 6.08
C VAL A 8 -13.71 -8.49 5.22
N CYS A 9 -13.87 -7.99 4.00
CA CYS A 9 -14.92 -8.45 3.09
C CYS A 9 -14.76 -9.93 2.78
N ALA A 10 -13.57 -10.38 2.39
CA ALA A 10 -13.31 -11.78 2.07
C ALA A 10 -13.53 -12.70 3.28
N SER A 11 -13.04 -12.33 4.46
CA SER A 11 -13.19 -13.14 5.68
C SER A 11 -14.63 -13.18 6.21
N SER A 12 -15.46 -12.20 5.84
CA SER A 12 -16.89 -12.17 6.18
C SER A 12 -17.77 -12.82 5.10
N GLY A 13 -17.19 -13.41 4.06
CA GLY A 13 -17.95 -14.05 2.98
C GLY A 13 -18.68 -13.06 2.06
N ILE A 14 -18.30 -11.78 2.07
CA ILE A 14 -18.87 -10.78 1.15
C ILE A 14 -18.29 -11.03 -0.24
N ASP A 15 -19.17 -11.15 -1.23
CA ASP A 15 -18.76 -11.26 -2.62
C ASP A 15 -18.04 -9.97 -3.04
N LEU A 16 -16.78 -10.12 -3.45
CA LEU A 16 -15.95 -8.98 -3.88
C LEU A 16 -16.37 -8.44 -5.26
N ASP A 17 -17.27 -9.09 -5.98
CA ASP A 17 -17.92 -8.60 -7.20
C ASP A 17 -19.15 -7.74 -6.90
N ASP A 18 -19.70 -7.83 -5.70
CA ASP A 18 -20.77 -6.92 -5.24
C ASP A 18 -20.18 -5.62 -4.67
N GLU A 19 -19.97 -4.65 -5.57
CA GLU A 19 -19.45 -3.32 -5.21
C GLU A 19 -20.27 -2.65 -4.11
N LYS A 20 -21.61 -2.85 -4.09
CA LYS A 20 -22.48 -2.23 -3.08
C LYS A 20 -22.25 -2.82 -1.71
N ALA A 21 -22.15 -4.14 -1.61
CA ALA A 21 -21.87 -4.82 -0.35
C ALA A 21 -20.48 -4.48 0.18
N VAL A 22 -19.46 -4.46 -0.69
CA VAL A 22 -18.08 -4.04 -0.34
C VAL A 22 -18.06 -2.58 0.12
N THR A 23 -18.76 -1.69 -0.56
CA THR A 23 -18.84 -0.26 -0.19
C THR A 23 -19.56 -0.06 1.13
N ALA A 24 -20.68 -0.76 1.37
CA ALA A 24 -21.38 -0.71 2.65
C ALA A 24 -20.44 -1.13 3.78
N ARG A 25 -19.74 -2.26 3.62
CA ARG A 25 -18.77 -2.72 4.62
C ARG A 25 -17.62 -1.72 4.83
N ALA A 26 -17.12 -1.09 3.77
CA ALA A 26 -16.06 -0.07 3.88
C ALA A 26 -16.50 1.19 4.63
N ASN A 27 -17.78 1.58 4.53
CA ASN A 27 -18.34 2.71 5.28
C ASN A 27 -18.52 2.41 6.78
N ASP A 28 -18.87 1.17 7.12
CA ASP A 28 -19.11 0.74 8.50
C ASP A 28 -17.82 0.33 9.22
N LEU A 29 -16.75 0.09 8.48
CA LEU A 29 -15.49 -0.42 9.03
C LEU A 29 -14.71 0.64 9.78
N THR A 30 -14.45 0.39 11.05
CA THR A 30 -13.52 1.20 11.85
C THR A 30 -12.09 0.68 11.68
N ILE A 31 -11.22 1.49 11.07
CA ILE A 31 -9.79 1.18 10.91
C ILE A 31 -9.00 2.09 11.83
N THR A 32 -8.21 1.50 12.72
CA THR A 32 -7.29 2.22 13.59
C THR A 32 -5.87 1.69 13.45
N PHE A 33 -4.91 2.52 13.85
CA PHE A 33 -3.49 2.17 13.86
C PHE A 33 -2.93 2.43 15.24
N ASP A 34 -2.07 1.54 15.69
CA ASP A 34 -1.32 1.71 16.94
C ASP A 34 0.13 1.28 16.72
N THR A 35 1.02 1.73 17.60
CA THR A 35 2.44 1.32 17.59
C THR A 35 2.70 0.52 18.86
N ILE A 36 2.96 -0.77 18.69
CA ILE A 36 3.23 -1.71 19.78
C ILE A 36 4.67 -2.18 19.60
N ASP A 37 5.51 -1.99 20.60
CA ASP A 37 6.94 -2.36 20.57
C ASP A 37 7.69 -1.79 19.33
N GLY A 38 7.36 -0.57 18.91
CA GLY A 38 7.96 0.10 17.76
C GLY A 38 7.43 -0.40 16.40
N VAL A 39 6.48 -1.33 16.38
CA VAL A 39 5.88 -1.88 15.16
C VAL A 39 4.46 -1.33 14.99
N GLN A 40 4.15 -0.87 13.76
CA GLN A 40 2.81 -0.41 13.43
C GLN A 40 1.85 -1.58 13.28
N HIS A 41 0.79 -1.57 14.07
CA HIS A 41 -0.34 -2.49 14.00
C HIS A 41 -1.55 -1.84 13.36
N VAL A 42 -2.36 -2.66 12.67
CA VAL A 42 -3.59 -2.25 12.00
C VAL A 42 -4.77 -3.01 12.60
N PHE A 43 -5.77 -2.28 13.07
CA PHE A 43 -6.96 -2.87 13.66
C PHE A 43 -8.18 -2.63 12.77
N ALA A 44 -8.99 -3.65 12.63
CA ALA A 44 -10.30 -3.63 11.96
C ALA A 44 -11.38 -3.95 12.99
N ASP A 45 -12.26 -3.00 13.30
CA ASP A 45 -13.29 -3.12 14.35
C ASP A 45 -12.71 -3.64 15.68
N GLY A 46 -11.54 -3.12 16.05
CA GLY A 46 -10.83 -3.48 17.27
C GLY A 46 -10.01 -4.77 17.23
N LYS A 47 -10.08 -5.55 16.15
CA LYS A 47 -9.28 -6.77 15.96
C LYS A 47 -7.99 -6.44 15.22
N ASP A 48 -6.83 -6.87 15.74
CA ASP A 48 -5.56 -6.78 15.03
C ASP A 48 -5.59 -7.67 13.77
N VAL A 49 -5.32 -7.07 12.63
CA VAL A 49 -5.29 -7.73 11.31
C VAL A 49 -3.97 -7.50 10.58
N SER A 50 -2.95 -7.10 11.32
CA SER A 50 -1.65 -6.66 10.77
C SER A 50 -0.96 -7.71 9.91
N ARG A 51 -1.11 -8.98 10.25
CA ARG A 51 -0.53 -10.11 9.51
C ARG A 51 -1.40 -10.48 8.31
N GLU A 52 -2.70 -10.62 8.54
CA GLU A 52 -3.69 -11.08 7.56
C GLU A 52 -3.77 -10.16 6.35
N ILE A 53 -3.64 -8.85 6.54
CA ILE A 53 -3.66 -7.89 5.43
C ILE A 53 -2.38 -7.90 4.57
N ARG A 54 -1.34 -8.65 4.97
CA ARG A 54 -0.05 -8.74 4.24
C ARG A 54 0.17 -10.08 3.55
N THR A 55 -0.85 -10.91 3.46
CA THR A 55 -0.77 -12.22 2.80
C THR A 55 -0.89 -12.11 1.27
N PRO A 56 -0.40 -13.13 0.52
CA PRO A 56 -0.58 -13.19 -0.93
C PRO A 56 -2.05 -13.17 -1.37
N GLU A 57 -2.94 -13.74 -0.57
CA GLU A 57 -4.39 -13.76 -0.82
C GLU A 57 -4.94 -12.34 -0.83
N THR A 58 -4.61 -11.55 0.20
CA THR A 58 -5.01 -10.14 0.27
C THR A 58 -4.38 -9.32 -0.88
N ASP A 59 -3.14 -9.63 -1.28
CA ASP A 59 -2.49 -8.99 -2.42
C ASP A 59 -3.25 -9.17 -3.73
N ARG A 60 -3.86 -10.34 -3.95
CA ARG A 60 -4.61 -10.65 -5.19
C ARG A 60 -5.93 -9.89 -5.29
N ILE A 61 -6.60 -9.67 -4.16
CA ILE A 61 -7.95 -9.11 -4.13
C ILE A 61 -7.98 -7.60 -3.91
N VAL A 62 -6.92 -7.00 -3.35
CA VAL A 62 -6.91 -5.58 -2.99
C VAL A 62 -7.06 -4.64 -4.19
N SER A 63 -6.53 -4.99 -5.35
CA SER A 63 -6.63 -4.14 -6.55
C SER A 63 -8.08 -3.99 -6.99
N LYS A 64 -8.87 -5.08 -6.95
CA LYS A 64 -10.30 -5.06 -7.24
C LYS A 64 -11.05 -4.11 -6.29
N VAL A 65 -10.90 -4.30 -5.00
CA VAL A 65 -11.56 -3.48 -3.96
C VAL A 65 -11.13 -2.01 -4.06
N SER A 66 -9.86 -1.74 -4.35
CA SER A 66 -9.34 -0.38 -4.49
C SER A 66 -9.74 0.32 -5.79
N ALA A 67 -10.30 -0.39 -6.76
CA ALA A 67 -10.84 0.18 -7.99
C ALA A 67 -12.25 0.77 -7.79
N TYR A 68 -13.00 0.36 -6.79
CA TYR A 68 -14.35 0.84 -6.53
C TYR A 68 -14.38 2.30 -6.08
N PRO A 69 -15.06 3.19 -6.83
CA PRO A 69 -15.08 4.63 -6.52
C PRO A 69 -15.63 4.96 -5.14
N ASP A 70 -16.70 4.29 -4.72
CA ASP A 70 -17.35 4.58 -3.43
C ASP A 70 -16.55 4.02 -2.23
N VAL A 71 -15.84 2.90 -2.38
CA VAL A 71 -14.86 2.44 -1.40
C VAL A 71 -13.73 3.46 -1.22
N ARG A 72 -13.24 4.03 -2.33
CA ARG A 72 -12.22 5.08 -2.28
C ARG A 72 -12.72 6.32 -1.57
N LYS A 73 -13.97 6.74 -1.86
CA LYS A 73 -14.61 7.88 -1.20
C LYS A 73 -14.78 7.66 0.31
N ALA A 74 -15.17 6.46 0.74
CA ALA A 74 -15.25 6.10 2.14
C ALA A 74 -13.90 6.21 2.84
N LEU A 75 -12.86 5.60 2.28
CA LEU A 75 -11.53 5.61 2.86
C LEU A 75 -10.82 6.96 2.80
N LEU A 76 -11.08 7.79 1.79
CA LEU A 76 -10.49 9.12 1.65
C LEU A 76 -10.76 10.00 2.88
N ARG A 77 -11.98 9.95 3.41
CA ARG A 77 -12.33 10.68 4.64
C ARG A 77 -11.51 10.20 5.83
N CYS A 78 -11.37 8.89 5.98
CA CYS A 78 -10.59 8.29 7.04
C CYS A 78 -9.10 8.66 6.92
N GLN A 79 -8.52 8.54 5.71
CA GLN A 79 -7.13 8.90 5.44
C GLN A 79 -6.82 10.35 5.79
N ARG A 80 -7.67 11.29 5.37
CA ARG A 80 -7.50 12.72 5.65
C ARG A 80 -7.67 13.07 7.11
N HIS A 81 -8.60 12.41 7.81
CA HIS A 81 -8.79 12.59 9.25
C HIS A 81 -7.53 12.27 10.04
N PHE A 82 -6.78 11.23 9.66
CA PHE A 82 -5.52 10.88 10.32
C PHE A 82 -4.46 12.00 10.26
N ALA A 83 -4.43 12.78 9.20
CA ALA A 83 -3.46 13.87 9.02
C ALA A 83 -3.96 15.22 9.58
N ALA A 84 -5.22 15.33 10.00
CA ALA A 84 -5.81 16.61 10.40
C ALA A 84 -5.18 17.22 11.66
N THR A 85 -4.59 16.40 12.53
CA THR A 85 -4.08 16.83 13.84
C THR A 85 -2.64 16.41 14.12
N ARG A 86 -1.94 15.87 13.15
CA ARG A 86 -0.57 15.34 13.32
C ARG A 86 0.20 15.30 12.02
N ASN A 87 1.52 15.32 12.12
CA ASN A 87 2.38 15.01 10.99
C ASN A 87 2.27 13.53 10.66
N VAL A 88 2.17 13.20 9.37
CA VAL A 88 2.04 11.82 8.89
C VAL A 88 2.99 11.57 7.73
N VAL A 89 3.49 10.35 7.67
CA VAL A 89 4.10 9.78 6.46
C VAL A 89 3.11 8.78 5.91
N ALA A 90 2.65 8.99 4.69
CA ALA A 90 1.65 8.14 4.05
C ALA A 90 2.21 7.51 2.77
N GLU A 91 2.01 6.21 2.61
CA GLU A 91 2.39 5.49 1.40
C GLU A 91 1.16 4.99 0.64
N GLY A 92 1.26 4.95 -0.68
CA GLY A 92 0.19 4.44 -1.55
C GLY A 92 0.42 4.78 -3.01
N ARG A 93 -0.62 4.61 -3.82
CA ARG A 93 -0.59 4.78 -5.27
C ARG A 93 -0.97 6.19 -5.74
N ASP A 94 -1.78 6.86 -4.95
CA ASP A 94 -2.39 8.15 -5.27
C ASP A 94 -2.32 9.15 -4.11
N ILE A 95 -1.37 8.94 -3.20
CA ILE A 95 -1.26 9.76 -1.98
C ILE A 95 -1.00 11.22 -2.33
N GLY A 96 -0.03 11.51 -3.18
CA GLY A 96 0.33 12.88 -3.55
C GLY A 96 -0.57 13.50 -4.61
N THR A 97 -1.41 12.71 -5.29
CA THR A 97 -2.30 13.22 -6.36
C THR A 97 -3.75 13.38 -5.92
N VAL A 98 -4.23 12.56 -4.99
CA VAL A 98 -5.66 12.52 -4.59
C VAL A 98 -5.84 12.67 -3.08
N VAL A 99 -5.09 11.91 -2.28
CA VAL A 99 -5.30 11.89 -0.83
C VAL A 99 -4.79 13.17 -0.19
N PHE A 100 -3.53 13.53 -0.41
CA PHE A 100 -2.84 14.71 0.10
C PHE A 100 -2.19 15.52 -1.03
N PRO A 101 -2.98 16.11 -1.94
CA PRO A 101 -2.44 16.90 -3.05
C PRO A 101 -1.73 18.17 -2.61
N GLN A 102 -1.91 18.59 -1.36
CA GLN A 102 -1.25 19.75 -0.75
C GLN A 102 -0.12 19.35 0.22
N ALA A 103 0.33 18.09 0.20
CA ALA A 103 1.46 17.68 1.03
C ALA A 103 2.72 18.48 0.66
N GLU A 104 3.48 18.91 1.66
CA GLU A 104 4.68 19.73 1.50
C GLU A 104 5.82 18.97 0.81
N VAL A 105 5.91 17.65 1.08
CA VAL A 105 6.87 16.76 0.41
C VAL A 105 6.11 15.61 -0.22
N LYS A 106 6.30 15.44 -1.53
CA LYS A 106 5.78 14.32 -2.31
C LYS A 106 6.92 13.57 -2.96
N VAL A 107 6.99 12.29 -2.71
CA VAL A 107 8.00 11.42 -3.30
C VAL A 107 7.32 10.38 -4.17
N PHE A 108 7.72 10.30 -5.43
CA PHE A 108 7.35 9.21 -6.33
C PHE A 108 8.51 8.22 -6.35
N LEU A 109 8.35 7.16 -5.56
CA LEU A 109 9.35 6.13 -5.37
C LEU A 109 9.18 5.04 -6.41
N THR A 110 10.24 4.77 -7.17
CA THR A 110 10.29 3.69 -8.16
C THR A 110 11.37 2.68 -7.82
N ALA A 111 11.26 1.50 -8.39
CA ALA A 111 12.33 0.52 -8.45
C ALA A 111 12.05 -0.43 -9.62
N ASP A 112 13.11 -1.05 -10.13
CA ASP A 112 12.99 -2.13 -11.10
C ASP A 112 11.99 -3.20 -10.61
N PRO A 113 11.05 -3.66 -11.44
CA PRO A 113 10.01 -4.61 -11.02
C PRO A 113 10.57 -5.92 -10.47
N ARG A 114 11.67 -6.44 -11.07
CA ARG A 114 12.32 -7.67 -10.61
C ARG A 114 12.98 -7.48 -9.25
N GLU A 115 13.61 -6.31 -9.03
CA GLU A 115 14.19 -5.97 -7.73
C GLU A 115 13.09 -5.84 -6.65
N ARG A 116 11.94 -5.25 -6.98
CA ARG A 116 10.77 -5.21 -6.06
C ARG A 116 10.24 -6.61 -5.75
N ALA A 117 10.20 -7.49 -6.76
CA ALA A 117 9.80 -8.88 -6.58
C ALA A 117 10.75 -9.62 -5.64
N ARG A 118 12.06 -9.47 -5.87
CA ARG A 118 13.10 -10.08 -5.03
C ARG A 118 13.02 -9.61 -3.58
N ARG A 119 12.94 -8.29 -3.35
CA ARG A 119 12.77 -7.72 -2.00
C ARG A 119 11.54 -8.28 -1.28
N ARG A 120 10.42 -8.39 -2.00
CA ARG A 120 9.17 -8.93 -1.45
C ARG A 120 9.26 -10.41 -1.12
N VAL A 121 9.94 -11.21 -1.93
CA VAL A 121 10.18 -12.64 -1.66
C VAL A 121 11.05 -12.78 -0.42
N LEU A 122 12.19 -12.10 -0.36
CA LEU A 122 13.10 -12.16 0.79
C LEU A 122 12.43 -11.69 2.09
N GLN A 123 11.65 -10.62 2.03
CA GLN A 123 10.89 -10.12 3.20
C GLN A 123 9.88 -11.16 3.72
N ARG A 124 9.24 -11.92 2.82
CA ARG A 124 8.27 -12.97 3.19
C ARG A 124 8.93 -14.23 3.74
N LEU A 125 10.09 -14.56 3.23
CA LEU A 125 10.86 -15.71 3.69
C LEU A 125 11.39 -15.47 5.11
N GLY A 126 11.76 -14.24 5.46
CA GLY A 126 12.40 -13.95 6.73
C GLY A 126 13.64 -14.84 6.90
N ASP A 127 13.65 -15.64 7.97
CA ASP A 127 14.73 -16.58 8.29
C ASP A 127 14.60 -17.94 7.58
N THR A 128 13.57 -18.13 6.74
CA THR A 128 13.39 -19.40 5.99
C THR A 128 14.48 -19.53 4.93
N GLN A 129 15.27 -20.58 5.02
CA GLN A 129 16.31 -20.86 4.04
C GLN A 129 15.73 -21.66 2.87
N LEU A 130 15.87 -21.12 1.67
CA LEU A 130 15.60 -21.77 0.39
C LEU A 130 16.86 -21.72 -0.46
N ASP A 131 16.99 -22.64 -1.41
CA ASP A 131 18.06 -22.54 -2.39
C ASP A 131 17.79 -21.41 -3.41
N GLN A 132 18.82 -21.04 -4.18
CA GLN A 132 18.72 -19.94 -5.14
C GLN A 132 17.68 -20.22 -6.25
N THR A 133 17.54 -21.47 -6.66
CA THR A 133 16.57 -21.87 -7.70
C THR A 133 15.13 -21.69 -7.19
N GLU A 134 14.87 -22.10 -5.95
CA GLU A 134 13.56 -21.92 -5.31
C GLU A 134 13.23 -20.43 -5.16
N ILE A 135 14.20 -19.62 -4.75
CA ILE A 135 14.05 -18.16 -4.67
C ILE A 135 13.72 -17.58 -6.04
N ASP A 136 14.44 -17.96 -7.08
CA ASP A 136 14.23 -17.45 -8.44
C ASP A 136 12.84 -17.78 -8.97
N VAL A 137 12.32 -18.99 -8.71
CA VAL A 137 10.93 -19.37 -9.06
C VAL A 137 9.91 -18.48 -8.34
N LEU A 138 10.13 -18.20 -7.06
CA LEU A 138 9.24 -17.31 -6.29
C LEU A 138 9.32 -15.87 -6.80
N VAL A 139 10.51 -15.41 -7.21
CA VAL A 139 10.72 -14.07 -7.77
C VAL A 139 9.96 -13.91 -9.09
N GLU A 140 10.06 -14.88 -10.03
CA GLU A 140 9.33 -14.82 -11.29
C GLU A 140 7.80 -14.76 -11.08
N LYS A 141 7.27 -15.59 -10.18
CA LYS A 141 5.85 -15.57 -9.83
C LYS A 141 5.43 -14.24 -9.22
N THR A 142 6.26 -13.70 -8.33
CA THR A 142 5.97 -12.42 -7.66
C THR A 142 6.09 -11.25 -8.63
N LEU A 143 7.02 -11.31 -9.59
CA LEU A 143 7.19 -10.32 -10.66
C LEU A 143 5.92 -10.22 -11.51
N ALA A 144 5.41 -11.34 -12.01
CA ALA A 144 4.17 -11.35 -12.78
C ALA A 144 2.97 -10.74 -12.00
N ASP A 145 2.88 -11.03 -10.70
CA ASP A 145 1.84 -10.43 -9.83
C ASP A 145 2.03 -8.92 -9.64
N ILE A 146 3.27 -8.44 -9.55
CA ILE A 146 3.60 -7.01 -9.42
C ILE A 146 3.25 -6.27 -10.70
N GLU A 147 3.69 -6.76 -11.86
CA GLU A 147 3.45 -6.14 -13.16
C GLU A 147 1.96 -6.04 -13.48
N ARG A 148 1.22 -7.14 -13.27
CA ARG A 148 -0.24 -7.14 -13.43
C ARG A 148 -0.91 -6.11 -12.52
N ARG A 149 -0.46 -5.99 -11.28
CA ARG A 149 -1.02 -5.03 -10.33
C ARG A 149 -0.70 -3.60 -10.70
N ASP A 150 0.53 -3.31 -11.09
CA ASP A 150 0.94 -1.97 -11.51
C ASP A 150 0.20 -1.54 -12.78
N ASP A 151 -0.05 -2.46 -13.70
CA ASP A 151 -0.88 -2.21 -14.88
C ASP A 151 -2.31 -1.83 -14.47
N LEU A 152 -2.97 -2.63 -13.62
CA LEU A 152 -4.30 -2.34 -13.11
C LEU A 152 -4.36 -1.00 -12.36
N ASP A 153 -3.38 -0.71 -11.51
CA ASP A 153 -3.34 0.53 -10.72
C ASP A 153 -3.09 1.76 -11.63
N SER A 154 -2.34 1.61 -12.73
CA SER A 154 -2.03 2.69 -13.67
C SER A 154 -3.17 3.01 -14.62
N HIS A 155 -3.96 2.00 -15.02
CA HIS A 155 -5.04 2.16 -15.99
C HIS A 155 -6.44 2.27 -15.37
N ARG A 156 -6.55 2.23 -14.04
CA ARG A 156 -7.86 2.39 -13.40
C ARG A 156 -8.44 3.80 -13.66
N ALA A 157 -9.77 3.86 -13.86
CA ALA A 157 -10.46 5.10 -14.19
C ALA A 157 -10.41 6.16 -13.07
N VAL A 158 -10.35 5.72 -11.80
CA VAL A 158 -10.35 6.62 -10.64
C VAL A 158 -9.03 6.55 -9.91
N ALA A 159 -8.38 7.69 -9.73
CA ALA A 159 -7.11 7.85 -9.01
C ALA A 159 -6.00 6.89 -9.50
N PRO A 160 -5.62 6.93 -10.79
CA PRO A 160 -4.58 6.05 -11.33
C PRO A 160 -3.23 6.26 -10.63
N LEU A 161 -2.38 5.24 -10.67
CA LEU A 161 -0.99 5.36 -10.22
C LEU A 161 -0.24 6.30 -11.15
N ARG A 162 0.07 7.48 -10.67
CA ARG A 162 0.90 8.48 -11.37
C ARG A 162 1.64 9.36 -10.37
N ALA A 163 2.76 9.92 -10.80
CA ALA A 163 3.44 10.96 -10.03
C ALA A 163 2.57 12.23 -9.94
N ALA A 164 2.65 12.94 -8.84
CA ALA A 164 2.20 14.32 -8.79
C ALA A 164 3.21 15.22 -9.54
N ASP A 165 2.75 16.31 -10.13
CA ASP A 165 3.60 17.19 -10.96
C ASP A 165 4.76 17.80 -10.16
N ASP A 166 4.58 17.98 -8.86
CA ASP A 166 5.56 18.48 -7.89
C ASP A 166 6.25 17.38 -7.08
N ALA A 167 6.19 16.13 -7.50
CA ALA A 167 6.82 15.03 -6.78
C ALA A 167 8.31 14.91 -7.10
N TYR A 168 9.10 14.65 -6.06
CA TYR A 168 10.50 14.23 -6.21
C TYR A 168 10.56 12.77 -6.68
N HIS A 169 11.19 12.51 -7.80
CA HIS A 169 11.37 11.17 -8.33
C HIS A 169 12.61 10.53 -7.71
N ILE A 170 12.43 9.37 -7.06
CA ILE A 170 13.52 8.60 -6.45
C ILE A 170 13.46 7.17 -7.01
N ASP A 171 14.51 6.75 -7.68
CA ASP A 171 14.72 5.36 -8.04
C ASP A 171 15.50 4.65 -6.92
N SER A 172 14.91 3.62 -6.36
CA SER A 172 15.48 2.84 -5.26
C SER A 172 16.10 1.52 -5.71
N SER A 173 16.21 1.25 -7.01
CA SER A 173 16.68 -0.05 -7.53
C SER A 173 18.02 -0.47 -6.97
N SER A 174 18.96 0.48 -6.85
CA SER A 174 20.33 0.23 -6.39
C SER A 174 20.69 0.93 -5.06
N GLN A 175 19.68 1.48 -4.34
CA GLN A 175 19.91 2.23 -3.11
C GLN A 175 19.59 1.40 -1.87
N SER A 176 20.35 1.63 -0.79
CA SER A 176 20.02 1.08 0.52
C SER A 176 18.80 1.81 1.13
N ILE A 177 18.16 1.17 2.10
CA ILE A 177 17.02 1.77 2.84
C ILE A 177 17.50 3.05 3.56
N GLU A 178 18.67 3.02 4.18
CA GLU A 178 19.25 4.14 4.91
C GLU A 178 19.48 5.34 3.98
N ALA A 179 20.09 5.12 2.81
CA ALA A 179 20.33 6.19 1.83
C ALA A 179 19.02 6.81 1.32
N MET A 180 17.97 6.00 1.14
CA MET A 180 16.65 6.50 0.78
C MET A 180 16.02 7.32 1.91
N CYS A 181 16.09 6.82 3.14
CA CYS A 181 15.58 7.53 4.31
C CYS A 181 16.28 8.89 4.48
N ASP A 182 17.61 8.93 4.38
CA ASP A 182 18.39 10.17 4.47
C ASP A 182 17.98 11.17 3.40
N LYS A 183 17.77 10.71 2.16
CA LYS A 183 17.32 11.55 1.06
C LYS A 183 15.93 12.14 1.32
N ILE A 184 14.97 11.32 1.77
CA ILE A 184 13.62 11.77 2.10
C ILE A 184 13.66 12.73 3.31
N CYS A 185 14.40 12.40 4.35
CA CYS A 185 14.58 13.29 5.51
C CYS A 185 15.19 14.64 5.12
N SER A 186 16.12 14.66 4.17
CA SER A 186 16.69 15.90 3.67
C SER A 186 15.67 16.78 2.95
N LEU A 187 14.75 16.18 2.17
CA LEU A 187 13.65 16.90 1.53
C LEU A 187 12.69 17.49 2.57
N VAL A 188 12.36 16.74 3.61
CA VAL A 188 11.49 17.24 4.69
C VAL A 188 12.12 18.42 5.41
N LYS A 189 13.43 18.35 5.73
CA LYS A 189 14.15 19.45 6.39
C LYS A 189 14.23 20.75 5.58
N GLN A 190 14.02 20.70 4.26
CA GLN A 190 14.04 21.90 3.40
C GLN A 190 12.72 22.68 3.47
N VAL A 191 11.64 22.06 3.91
CA VAL A 191 10.30 22.65 3.99
C VAL A 191 9.79 22.85 5.42
N SER A 192 10.55 22.37 6.40
CA SER A 192 10.29 22.57 7.83
C SER A 192 11.07 23.78 8.34
#